data_2d7672e6ab2545b10281d1b5d9b7490c
#
_entry.id   2d7672e6ab2545b10281d1b5d9b7490c
#
_cell.length_a   1.000
_cell.length_b   1.000
_cell.length_c   1.000
_cell.angle_alpha   90.00
_cell.angle_beta   90.00
_cell.angle_gamma   90.00
#
_symmetry.space_group_name_H-M   'P 1'
#
loop_
_entity.id
_entity.type
_entity.pdbx_description
1 polymer ?
#
loop_
_entity_poly.entity_id
_entity_poly.type
_entity_poly.pdbx_seq_one_letter_code
_entity_poly.pdbx_strand_id
1 'polypeptide(L)'
;MSEIYIHTEDLCFSYSEGEGKKPHPALDGVSVDIREGEYVAVLGHNGSGKSTFAKLLNLILTPTSGKLVIGGVELTDRELDDEEVLALRRNVGMVFQNPDNQLVATMVEEDVAFGPENLGVPQPELRRRVDDALDVVGMREYAHHEPHRLSGGQKQRVAIAGVIAMMPKCIIFDESTAMLDPSGRREVLDTIRMLNREHGITVLNITHYMNEAAMADRVIVINDGRLLMDGTPDEIFARRDELQAVGLEVPQCAALIHRLREAGVKLEGDALSTPKGCAEMLLRTYEKRQSK
;
A
#
# COMPACT_ATOMS: atom_id res chain seq x y z
N MET A 1 -22.57 2.49 -3.09
CA MET A 1 -21.25 3.15 -3.18
C MET A 1 -20.56 2.88 -1.88
N SER A 2 -19.32 2.34 -1.87
CA SER A 2 -18.53 2.14 -0.63
C SER A 2 -18.31 3.48 0.07
N GLU A 3 -18.35 3.47 1.40
CA GLU A 3 -18.13 4.64 2.25
C GLU A 3 -16.69 5.13 2.17
N ILE A 4 -16.44 6.44 2.32
CA ILE A 4 -15.07 6.99 2.42
C ILE A 4 -14.53 6.58 3.78
N TYR A 5 -13.43 5.82 3.77
CA TYR A 5 -12.77 5.35 4.99
C TYR A 5 -11.66 6.30 5.46
N ILE A 6 -10.87 6.83 4.50
CA ILE A 6 -9.84 7.84 4.78
C ILE A 6 -10.15 9.07 3.92
N HIS A 7 -10.21 10.23 4.54
CA HIS A 7 -10.38 11.51 3.89
C HIS A 7 -9.29 12.47 4.34
N THR A 8 -8.58 13.08 3.40
CA THR A 8 -7.63 14.16 3.67
C THR A 8 -7.99 15.39 2.87
N GLU A 9 -7.87 16.58 3.51
CA GLU A 9 -8.08 17.87 2.86
C GLU A 9 -6.92 18.78 3.24
N ASP A 10 -6.16 19.21 2.23
CA ASP A 10 -4.98 20.07 2.34
C ASP A 10 -3.99 19.59 3.41
N LEU A 11 -3.78 18.27 3.52
CA LEU A 11 -2.96 17.66 4.55
C LEU A 11 -1.49 18.05 4.36
N CYS A 12 -0.91 18.68 5.39
CA CYS A 12 0.48 19.11 5.39
C CYS A 12 1.26 18.50 6.55
N PHE A 13 2.55 18.26 6.30
CA PHE A 13 3.49 17.85 7.34
C PHE A 13 4.91 18.32 7.03
N SER A 14 5.58 18.86 8.06
CA SER A 14 6.99 19.25 7.99
C SER A 14 7.77 18.61 9.14
N TYR A 15 8.92 18.02 8.81
CA TYR A 15 9.86 17.61 9.86
C TYR A 15 10.52 18.86 10.49
N SER A 16 10.62 18.89 11.82
CA SER A 16 11.40 19.91 12.52
C SER A 16 12.89 19.61 12.30
N GLU A 17 13.53 20.34 11.42
CA GLU A 17 14.99 20.40 11.37
C GLU A 17 15.46 21.40 12.42
N GLY A 18 16.36 20.99 13.36
CA GLY A 18 16.84 21.75 14.52
C GLY A 18 17.12 23.25 14.31
N GLU A 19 17.42 23.99 15.38
CA GLU A 19 17.47 25.46 15.42
C GLU A 19 18.15 26.09 14.19
N GLY A 20 17.40 26.93 13.44
CA GLY A 20 17.90 27.78 12.37
C GLY A 20 17.68 27.35 10.94
N LYS A 21 17.12 26.17 10.67
CA LYS A 21 16.72 25.75 9.31
C LYS A 21 15.22 25.92 9.08
N LYS A 22 14.85 26.40 7.90
CA LYS A 22 13.42 26.45 7.49
C LYS A 22 12.91 25.02 7.35
N PRO A 23 11.77 24.67 7.97
CA PRO A 23 11.18 23.36 7.80
C PRO A 23 10.88 23.12 6.32
N HIS A 24 11.34 21.99 5.77
CA HIS A 24 10.96 21.58 4.42
C HIS A 24 9.69 20.76 4.51
N PRO A 25 8.60 21.13 3.82
CA PRO A 25 7.37 20.36 3.84
C PRO A 25 7.60 19.00 3.19
N ALA A 26 7.36 17.93 3.94
CA ALA A 26 7.37 16.56 3.43
C ALA A 26 6.03 16.20 2.78
N LEU A 27 4.95 16.86 3.22
CA LEU A 27 3.65 16.91 2.53
C LEU A 27 3.16 18.37 2.51
N ASP A 28 2.57 18.75 1.37
CA ASP A 28 2.14 20.12 1.08
C ASP A 28 0.78 20.10 0.35
N GLY A 29 -0.30 20.05 1.14
CA GLY A 29 -1.66 20.14 0.64
C GLY A 29 -2.16 18.87 -0.06
N VAL A 30 -1.94 17.68 0.53
CA VAL A 30 -2.44 16.42 -0.04
C VAL A 30 -3.92 16.23 0.32
N SER A 31 -4.79 16.22 -0.71
CA SER A 31 -6.23 15.99 -0.59
C SER A 31 -6.60 14.72 -1.36
N VAL A 32 -7.09 13.68 -0.66
CA VAL A 32 -7.47 12.39 -1.24
C VAL A 32 -8.53 11.69 -0.40
N ASP A 33 -9.45 11.00 -1.08
CA ASP A 33 -10.44 10.11 -0.49
C ASP A 33 -10.08 8.67 -0.80
N ILE A 34 -10.05 7.79 0.20
CA ILE A 34 -9.88 6.34 0.03
C ILE A 34 -11.13 5.65 0.55
N ARG A 35 -11.71 4.78 -0.27
CA ARG A 35 -12.96 4.09 0.07
C ARG A 35 -12.70 2.80 0.83
N GLU A 36 -13.66 2.39 1.65
CA GLU A 36 -13.61 1.08 2.33
C GLU A 36 -13.54 -0.07 1.31
N GLY A 37 -12.59 -0.99 1.51
CA GLY A 37 -12.33 -2.11 0.61
C GLY A 37 -11.59 -1.76 -0.68
N GLU A 38 -11.19 -0.50 -0.89
CA GLU A 38 -10.42 -0.10 -2.07
C GLU A 38 -8.96 -0.55 -1.95
N TYR A 39 -8.38 -1.00 -3.07
CA TYR A 39 -6.94 -1.24 -3.18
C TYR A 39 -6.29 -0.06 -3.92
N VAL A 40 -5.60 0.78 -3.18
CA VAL A 40 -4.91 1.96 -3.71
C VAL A 40 -3.40 1.74 -3.72
N ALA A 41 -2.76 1.95 -4.86
CA ALA A 41 -1.31 2.03 -4.95
C ALA A 41 -0.83 3.48 -4.85
N VAL A 42 0.24 3.71 -4.08
CA VAL A 42 0.87 5.03 -3.94
C VAL A 42 2.24 5.00 -4.59
N LEU A 43 2.40 5.75 -5.67
CA LEU A 43 3.65 5.89 -6.43
C LEU A 43 4.33 7.23 -6.15
N GLY A 44 5.62 7.30 -6.42
CA GLY A 44 6.45 8.51 -6.35
C GLY A 44 7.92 8.15 -6.18
N HIS A 45 8.81 9.09 -6.48
CA HIS A 45 10.25 8.90 -6.28
C HIS A 45 10.64 8.84 -4.78
N ASN A 46 11.88 8.43 -4.48
CA ASN A 46 12.37 8.42 -3.11
C ASN A 46 12.40 9.85 -2.54
N GLY A 47 11.82 10.03 -1.34
CA GLY A 47 11.69 11.35 -0.72
C GLY A 47 10.48 12.17 -1.17
N SER A 48 9.59 11.64 -2.03
CA SER A 48 8.40 12.37 -2.48
C SER A 48 7.30 12.57 -1.42
N GLY A 49 7.42 11.95 -0.23
CA GLY A 49 6.44 12.09 0.86
C GLY A 49 5.57 10.86 1.14
N LYS A 50 5.67 9.76 0.35
CA LYS A 50 4.82 8.56 0.49
C LYS A 50 4.83 7.93 1.89
N SER A 51 6.01 7.64 2.43
CA SER A 51 6.14 7.06 3.78
C SER A 51 5.73 8.05 4.88
N THR A 52 5.85 9.35 4.63
CA THR A 52 5.31 10.37 5.54
C THR A 52 3.80 10.35 5.52
N PHE A 53 3.18 10.25 4.35
CA PHE A 53 1.73 10.07 4.20
C PHE A 53 1.24 8.82 4.94
N ALA A 54 1.90 7.67 4.72
CA ALA A 54 1.60 6.42 5.44
C ALA A 54 1.64 6.57 6.97
N LYS A 55 2.68 7.23 7.49
CA LYS A 55 2.87 7.43 8.93
C LYS A 55 1.84 8.37 9.54
N LEU A 56 1.32 9.33 8.79
CA LEU A 56 0.22 10.19 9.21
C LEU A 56 -1.09 9.39 9.30
N LEU A 57 -1.37 8.54 8.31
CA LEU A 57 -2.56 7.70 8.30
C LEU A 57 -2.56 6.65 9.42
N ASN A 58 -1.39 6.16 9.84
CA ASN A 58 -1.24 5.24 10.98
C ASN A 58 -1.00 5.96 12.32
N LEU A 59 -1.08 7.29 12.37
CA LEU A 59 -0.84 8.12 13.56
C LEU A 59 0.54 7.94 14.22
N ILE A 60 1.56 7.53 13.45
CA ILE A 60 2.97 7.59 13.89
C ILE A 60 3.44 9.05 13.89
N LEU A 61 2.92 9.84 12.96
CA LEU A 61 3.12 11.28 12.86
C LEU A 61 1.78 12.00 13.01
N THR A 62 1.83 13.23 13.53
CA THR A 62 0.66 14.12 13.63
C THR A 62 0.77 15.20 12.55
N PRO A 63 -0.31 15.49 11.78
CA PRO A 63 -0.30 16.54 10.77
C PRO A 63 0.11 17.89 11.34
N THR A 64 0.80 18.70 10.54
CA THR A 64 1.12 20.09 10.90
C THR A 64 -0.06 21.01 10.63
N SER A 65 -0.84 20.72 9.59
CA SER A 65 -2.09 21.41 9.23
C SER A 65 -2.89 20.59 8.22
N GLY A 66 -4.09 21.06 7.88
CA GLY A 66 -5.02 20.37 7.01
C GLY A 66 -5.93 19.42 7.80
N LYS A 67 -6.75 18.65 7.11
CA LYS A 67 -7.74 17.77 7.72
C LYS A 67 -7.42 16.30 7.42
N LEU A 68 -7.56 15.47 8.45
CA LEU A 68 -7.46 14.01 8.35
C LEU A 68 -8.63 13.37 9.09
N VAL A 69 -9.41 12.55 8.37
CA VAL A 69 -10.53 11.77 8.93
C VAL A 69 -10.29 10.30 8.59
N ILE A 70 -10.38 9.42 9.58
CA ILE A 70 -10.24 7.97 9.41
C ILE A 70 -11.42 7.28 10.09
N GLY A 71 -12.16 6.45 9.33
CA GLY A 71 -13.32 5.74 9.84
C GLY A 71 -14.39 6.66 10.45
N GLY A 72 -14.54 7.87 9.91
CA GLY A 72 -15.47 8.89 10.39
C GLY A 72 -14.97 9.70 11.59
N VAL A 73 -13.76 9.43 12.10
CA VAL A 73 -13.17 10.19 13.22
C VAL A 73 -12.20 11.23 12.67
N GLU A 74 -12.43 12.50 12.96
CA GLU A 74 -11.53 13.60 12.63
C GLU A 74 -10.35 13.65 13.61
N LEU A 75 -9.13 13.74 13.06
CA LEU A 75 -7.86 13.58 13.79
C LEU A 75 -7.05 14.88 13.88
N THR A 76 -7.55 15.94 13.27
CA THR A 76 -6.95 17.28 13.26
C THR A 76 -7.76 18.21 14.16
N ASP A 77 -7.09 19.27 14.64
CA ASP A 77 -7.67 20.33 15.50
C ASP A 77 -8.17 19.87 16.88
N ARG A 78 -7.84 18.65 17.32
CA ARG A 78 -8.12 18.21 18.69
C ARG A 78 -6.98 17.32 19.23
N GLU A 79 -6.81 17.34 20.53
CA GLU A 79 -6.00 16.34 21.21
C GLU A 79 -6.81 15.04 21.31
N LEU A 80 -6.20 13.94 20.82
CA LEU A 80 -6.73 12.59 20.99
C LEU A 80 -6.23 12.04 22.31
N ASP A 81 -7.08 11.35 23.05
CA ASP A 81 -6.62 10.60 24.19
C ASP A 81 -5.95 9.26 23.75
N ASP A 82 -5.25 8.64 24.70
CA ASP A 82 -4.49 7.40 24.41
C ASP A 82 -5.40 6.25 23.95
N GLU A 83 -6.65 6.18 24.42
CA GLU A 83 -7.61 5.14 24.03
C GLU A 83 -8.08 5.36 22.59
N GLU A 84 -8.36 6.59 22.20
CA GLU A 84 -8.72 6.95 20.81
C GLU A 84 -7.59 6.66 19.83
N VAL A 85 -6.34 7.03 20.17
CA VAL A 85 -5.16 6.72 19.37
C VAL A 85 -4.99 5.20 19.22
N LEU A 86 -5.16 4.43 20.30
CA LEU A 86 -5.04 2.98 20.26
C LEU A 86 -6.14 2.35 19.40
N ALA A 87 -7.38 2.81 19.53
CA ALA A 87 -8.50 2.34 18.72
C ALA A 87 -8.29 2.61 17.22
N LEU A 88 -7.73 3.75 16.87
CA LEU A 88 -7.42 4.11 15.48
C LEU A 88 -6.26 3.28 14.93
N ARG A 89 -5.17 3.12 15.69
CA ARG A 89 -4.03 2.27 15.31
C ARG A 89 -4.42 0.80 15.15
N ARG A 90 -5.40 0.33 15.93
CA ARG A 90 -5.98 -1.01 15.74
C ARG A 90 -6.65 -1.14 14.37
N ASN A 91 -7.34 -0.10 13.91
CA ASN A 91 -8.10 -0.13 12.65
C ASN A 91 -7.25 0.12 11.41
N VAL A 92 -6.09 0.79 11.55
CA VAL A 92 -5.14 1.05 10.45
C VAL A 92 -3.81 0.40 10.76
N GLY A 93 -3.62 -0.83 10.31
CA GLY A 93 -2.37 -1.56 10.44
C GLY A 93 -1.30 -1.04 9.48
N MET A 94 -0.02 -1.25 9.83
CA MET A 94 1.10 -0.90 8.95
C MET A 94 2.12 -2.02 8.90
N VAL A 95 2.56 -2.34 7.68
CA VAL A 95 3.63 -3.32 7.41
C VAL A 95 4.80 -2.56 6.80
N PHE A 96 5.97 -2.67 7.44
CA PHE A 96 7.17 -1.93 7.05
C PHE A 96 8.00 -2.66 5.99
N GLN A 97 8.89 -1.92 5.35
CA GLN A 97 9.79 -2.38 4.31
C GLN A 97 10.70 -3.54 4.78
N ASN A 98 11.25 -3.44 5.99
CA ASN A 98 12.13 -4.46 6.56
C ASN A 98 11.41 -5.22 7.68
N PRO A 99 11.06 -6.51 7.46
CA PRO A 99 10.41 -7.32 8.48
C PRO A 99 11.27 -7.55 9.74
N ASP A 100 12.60 -7.52 9.63
CA ASP A 100 13.49 -7.68 10.81
C ASP A 100 13.34 -6.53 11.81
N ASN A 101 12.87 -5.36 11.38
CA ASN A 101 12.59 -4.24 12.27
C ASN A 101 11.20 -4.34 12.93
N GLN A 102 10.34 -5.23 12.44
CA GLN A 102 8.97 -5.40 12.92
C GLN A 102 8.82 -6.62 13.82
N LEU A 103 9.55 -7.71 13.54
CA LEU A 103 9.51 -8.95 14.31
C LEU A 103 10.35 -8.79 15.59
N VAL A 104 9.73 -9.01 16.75
CA VAL A 104 10.34 -8.76 18.06
C VAL A 104 10.38 -9.99 18.97
N ALA A 105 9.55 -10.99 18.70
CA ALA A 105 9.45 -12.20 19.52
C ALA A 105 10.46 -13.29 19.11
N THR A 106 10.64 -14.26 19.99
CA THR A 106 11.52 -15.42 19.75
C THR A 106 10.87 -16.50 18.92
N MET A 107 9.54 -16.58 18.92
CA MET A 107 8.76 -17.51 18.13
C MET A 107 7.73 -16.78 17.27
N VAL A 108 7.42 -17.36 16.11
CA VAL A 108 6.47 -16.79 15.13
C VAL A 108 5.09 -16.56 15.76
N GLU A 109 4.53 -17.55 16.48
CA GLU A 109 3.20 -17.39 17.08
C GLU A 109 3.16 -16.32 18.16
N GLU A 110 4.25 -16.16 18.92
CA GLU A 110 4.38 -15.10 19.94
C GLU A 110 4.43 -13.71 19.27
N ASP A 111 5.11 -13.60 18.14
CA ASP A 111 5.19 -12.36 17.40
C ASP A 111 3.81 -11.95 16.83
N VAL A 112 3.08 -12.91 16.28
CA VAL A 112 1.71 -12.68 15.77
C VAL A 112 0.73 -12.36 16.92
N ALA A 113 0.95 -12.93 18.13
CA ALA A 113 0.14 -12.66 19.30
C ALA A 113 0.39 -11.27 19.90
N PHE A 114 1.56 -10.68 19.69
CA PHE A 114 2.03 -9.45 20.35
C PHE A 114 1.04 -8.27 20.20
N GLY A 115 0.52 -8.04 18.98
CA GLY A 115 -0.46 -6.97 18.75
C GLY A 115 -1.78 -7.18 19.50
N PRO A 116 -2.46 -8.31 19.32
CA PRO A 116 -3.70 -8.64 20.04
C PRO A 116 -3.55 -8.69 21.57
N GLU A 117 -2.40 -9.15 22.09
CA GLU A 117 -2.12 -9.14 23.54
C GLU A 117 -2.09 -7.71 24.09
N ASN A 118 -1.40 -6.80 23.41
CA ASN A 118 -1.36 -5.39 23.79
C ASN A 118 -2.75 -4.71 23.72
N LEU A 119 -3.65 -5.25 22.88
CA LEU A 119 -5.05 -4.81 22.83
C LEU A 119 -5.93 -5.46 23.89
N GLY A 120 -5.38 -6.29 24.79
CA GLY A 120 -6.11 -6.95 25.86
C GLY A 120 -7.09 -8.04 25.38
N VAL A 121 -6.85 -8.65 24.23
CA VAL A 121 -7.69 -9.74 23.71
C VAL A 121 -7.58 -10.95 24.63
N PRO A 122 -8.71 -11.51 25.14
CA PRO A 122 -8.69 -12.63 26.07
C PRO A 122 -8.17 -13.91 25.40
N GLN A 123 -7.50 -14.79 26.20
CA GLN A 123 -6.76 -15.97 25.72
C GLN A 123 -7.49 -16.86 24.71
N PRO A 124 -8.75 -17.28 24.86
CA PRO A 124 -9.40 -18.13 23.86
C PRO A 124 -9.53 -17.46 22.48
N GLU A 125 -9.84 -16.18 22.46
CA GLU A 125 -9.97 -15.39 21.24
C GLU A 125 -8.59 -15.05 20.64
N LEU A 126 -7.61 -14.74 21.50
CA LEU A 126 -6.23 -14.50 21.09
C LEU A 126 -5.67 -15.68 20.29
N ARG A 127 -5.78 -16.90 20.85
CA ARG A 127 -5.29 -18.11 20.16
C ARG A 127 -5.94 -18.28 18.80
N ARG A 128 -7.27 -18.11 18.74
CA ARG A 128 -8.01 -18.22 17.49
C ARG A 128 -7.50 -17.21 16.46
N ARG A 129 -7.32 -15.94 16.84
CA ARG A 129 -6.83 -14.89 15.92
C ARG A 129 -5.43 -15.16 15.40
N VAL A 130 -4.53 -15.65 16.26
CA VAL A 130 -3.18 -16.04 15.85
C VAL A 130 -3.22 -17.19 14.84
N ASP A 131 -4.01 -18.21 15.14
CA ASP A 131 -4.16 -19.37 14.28
C ASP A 131 -4.75 -18.98 12.92
N ASP A 132 -5.86 -18.23 12.90
CA ASP A 132 -6.52 -17.74 11.69
C ASP A 132 -5.57 -16.85 10.86
N ALA A 133 -4.82 -15.94 11.50
CA ALA A 133 -3.88 -15.07 10.82
C ALA A 133 -2.73 -15.84 10.17
N LEU A 134 -2.17 -16.84 10.86
CA LEU A 134 -1.12 -17.71 10.31
C LEU A 134 -1.63 -18.56 9.14
N ASP A 135 -2.86 -19.06 9.22
CA ASP A 135 -3.50 -19.80 8.15
C ASP A 135 -3.70 -18.93 6.91
N VAL A 136 -4.19 -17.70 7.07
CA VAL A 136 -4.41 -16.73 5.99
C VAL A 136 -3.13 -16.44 5.20
N VAL A 137 -1.99 -16.31 5.88
CA VAL A 137 -0.71 -16.03 5.22
C VAL A 137 0.09 -17.30 4.85
N GLY A 138 -0.45 -18.50 5.09
CA GLY A 138 0.20 -19.78 4.80
C GLY A 138 1.45 -20.02 5.64
N MET A 139 1.46 -19.59 6.92
CA MET A 139 2.58 -19.72 7.84
C MET A 139 2.31 -20.60 9.06
N ARG A 140 1.19 -21.33 9.06
CA ARG A 140 0.77 -22.18 10.20
C ARG A 140 1.82 -23.20 10.63
N GLU A 141 2.47 -23.86 9.69
CA GLU A 141 3.52 -24.86 9.97
C GLU A 141 4.78 -24.27 10.61
N TYR A 142 4.96 -22.92 10.48
CA TYR A 142 6.10 -22.20 11.04
C TYR A 142 5.79 -21.57 12.43
N ALA A 143 4.61 -21.81 13.02
CA ALA A 143 4.17 -21.17 14.26
C ALA A 143 5.21 -21.28 15.40
N HIS A 144 5.86 -22.43 15.55
CA HIS A 144 6.87 -22.70 16.56
C HIS A 144 8.30 -22.51 16.09
N HIS A 145 8.51 -21.89 14.93
CA HIS A 145 9.85 -21.57 14.42
C HIS A 145 10.34 -20.22 14.95
N GLU A 146 11.65 -20.09 15.00
CA GLU A 146 12.32 -18.84 15.32
C GLU A 146 12.33 -17.94 14.08
N PRO A 147 11.88 -16.66 14.14
CA PRO A 147 11.80 -15.77 12.97
C PRO A 147 13.12 -15.64 12.20
N HIS A 148 14.26 -15.68 12.87
CA HIS A 148 15.56 -15.55 12.22
C HIS A 148 15.92 -16.71 11.27
N ARG A 149 15.22 -17.84 11.35
CA ARG A 149 15.41 -19.01 10.44
C ARG A 149 14.53 -18.93 9.19
N LEU A 150 13.68 -17.94 9.10
CA LEU A 150 12.77 -17.77 7.96
C LEU A 150 13.42 -17.00 6.82
N SER A 151 13.00 -17.27 5.58
CA SER A 151 13.32 -16.43 4.43
C SER A 151 12.72 -15.03 4.56
N GLY A 152 13.22 -14.05 3.83
CA GLY A 152 12.66 -12.69 3.83
C GLY A 152 11.17 -12.64 3.51
N GLY A 153 10.70 -13.40 2.52
CA GLY A 153 9.28 -13.50 2.18
C GLY A 153 8.43 -14.14 3.28
N GLN A 154 8.97 -15.18 3.95
CA GLN A 154 8.30 -15.79 5.12
C GLN A 154 8.21 -14.81 6.29
N LYS A 155 9.29 -14.10 6.61
CA LYS A 155 9.30 -13.06 7.65
C LYS A 155 8.26 -11.97 7.36
N GLN A 156 8.17 -11.54 6.10
CA GLN A 156 7.20 -10.54 5.70
C GLN A 156 5.76 -11.03 5.87
N ARG A 157 5.47 -12.29 5.54
CA ARG A 157 4.15 -12.88 5.78
C ARG A 157 3.84 -13.01 7.27
N VAL A 158 4.82 -13.33 8.10
CA VAL A 158 4.64 -13.31 9.58
C VAL A 158 4.31 -11.89 10.07
N ALA A 159 5.05 -10.87 9.59
CA ALA A 159 4.75 -9.47 9.92
C ALA A 159 3.33 -9.06 9.49
N ILE A 160 2.87 -9.53 8.31
CA ILE A 160 1.49 -9.34 7.85
C ILE A 160 0.51 -10.07 8.78
N ALA A 161 0.80 -11.31 9.20
CA ALA A 161 -0.05 -12.06 10.13
C ALA A 161 -0.22 -11.32 11.47
N GLY A 162 0.84 -10.74 12.03
CA GLY A 162 0.78 -9.91 13.23
C GLY A 162 -0.17 -8.71 13.11
N VAL A 163 -0.18 -8.09 11.92
CA VAL A 163 -1.12 -6.99 11.63
C VAL A 163 -2.55 -7.51 11.47
N ILE A 164 -2.77 -8.60 10.73
CA ILE A 164 -4.10 -9.19 10.51
C ILE A 164 -4.74 -9.67 11.82
N ALA A 165 -3.96 -10.23 12.74
CA ALA A 165 -4.43 -10.71 14.04
C ALA A 165 -5.09 -9.60 14.89
N MET A 166 -4.77 -8.34 14.64
CA MET A 166 -5.44 -7.18 15.24
C MET A 166 -6.82 -6.89 14.61
N MET A 167 -7.16 -7.55 13.48
CA MET A 167 -8.41 -7.36 12.72
C MET A 167 -8.60 -5.92 12.22
N PRO A 168 -7.64 -5.35 11.48
CA PRO A 168 -7.72 -3.98 10.99
C PRO A 168 -8.72 -3.88 9.83
N LYS A 169 -9.28 -2.67 9.63
CA LYS A 169 -10.09 -2.33 8.44
C LYS A 169 -9.25 -1.86 7.25
N CYS A 170 -8.05 -1.35 7.53
CA CYS A 170 -7.11 -0.88 6.53
C CYS A 170 -5.70 -1.37 6.87
N ILE A 171 -4.94 -1.78 5.85
CA ILE A 171 -3.52 -2.10 6.00
C ILE A 171 -2.71 -1.27 5.01
N ILE A 172 -1.71 -0.59 5.54
CA ILE A 172 -0.73 0.18 4.77
C ILE A 172 0.52 -0.68 4.62
N PHE A 173 0.93 -0.94 3.39
CA PHE A 173 2.18 -1.61 3.05
C PHE A 173 3.19 -0.57 2.57
N ASP A 174 4.21 -0.28 3.37
CA ASP A 174 5.24 0.72 3.02
C ASP A 174 6.47 -0.01 2.43
N GLU A 175 6.49 -0.11 1.10
CA GLU A 175 7.53 -0.80 0.32
C GLU A 175 7.84 -2.24 0.81
N SER A 176 6.83 -2.93 1.30
CA SER A 176 6.94 -4.22 1.99
C SER A 176 7.50 -5.39 1.14
N THR A 177 7.64 -5.19 -0.16
CA THR A 177 8.20 -6.18 -1.11
C THR A 177 9.60 -5.84 -1.60
N ALA A 178 10.12 -4.65 -1.27
CA ALA A 178 11.36 -4.13 -1.87
C ALA A 178 12.61 -4.99 -1.58
N MET A 179 12.65 -5.66 -0.42
CA MET A 179 13.79 -6.47 0.02
C MET A 179 13.64 -7.97 -0.32
N LEU A 180 12.58 -8.35 -1.05
CA LEU A 180 12.26 -9.74 -1.32
C LEU A 180 12.78 -10.20 -2.69
N ASP A 181 13.15 -11.46 -2.75
CA ASP A 181 13.39 -12.16 -4.01
C ASP A 181 12.09 -12.26 -4.85
N PRO A 182 12.17 -12.58 -6.15
CA PRO A 182 10.98 -12.61 -7.02
C PRO A 182 9.89 -13.59 -6.59
N SER A 183 10.24 -14.69 -5.90
CA SER A 183 9.27 -15.67 -5.39
C SER A 183 8.54 -15.11 -4.16
N GLY A 184 9.30 -14.66 -3.15
CA GLY A 184 8.76 -14.07 -1.93
C GLY A 184 7.90 -12.83 -2.21
N ARG A 185 8.31 -12.01 -3.21
CA ARG A 185 7.51 -10.87 -3.65
C ARG A 185 6.15 -11.30 -4.18
N ARG A 186 6.08 -12.31 -5.04
CA ARG A 186 4.79 -12.82 -5.56
C ARG A 186 3.90 -13.34 -4.44
N GLU A 187 4.45 -14.14 -3.53
CA GLU A 187 3.71 -14.69 -2.38
C GLU A 187 3.10 -13.60 -1.49
N VAL A 188 3.87 -12.53 -1.22
CA VAL A 188 3.39 -11.38 -0.45
C VAL A 188 2.31 -10.60 -1.22
N LEU A 189 2.50 -10.36 -2.52
CA LEU A 189 1.50 -9.66 -3.34
C LEU A 189 0.21 -10.45 -3.48
N ASP A 190 0.30 -11.78 -3.62
CA ASP A 190 -0.87 -12.66 -3.64
C ASP A 190 -1.62 -12.61 -2.30
N THR A 191 -0.88 -12.57 -1.18
CA THR A 191 -1.46 -12.38 0.17
C THR A 191 -2.16 -11.02 0.28
N ILE A 192 -1.52 -9.93 -0.12
CA ILE A 192 -2.12 -8.57 -0.11
C ILE A 192 -3.42 -8.55 -0.93
N ARG A 193 -3.39 -9.15 -2.11
CA ARG A 193 -4.56 -9.21 -2.99
C ARG A 193 -5.70 -10.03 -2.40
N MET A 194 -5.39 -11.16 -1.79
CA MET A 194 -6.36 -12.01 -1.11
C MET A 194 -7.01 -11.26 0.06
N LEU A 195 -6.22 -10.56 0.90
CA LEU A 195 -6.73 -9.74 2.00
C LEU A 195 -7.73 -8.68 1.52
N ASN A 196 -7.44 -8.04 0.40
CA ASN A 196 -8.36 -7.06 -0.18
C ASN A 196 -9.61 -7.73 -0.78
N ARG A 197 -9.44 -8.73 -1.66
CA ARG A 197 -10.55 -9.28 -2.47
C ARG A 197 -11.45 -10.24 -1.71
N GLU A 198 -10.90 -11.02 -0.78
CA GLU A 198 -11.65 -12.06 -0.07
C GLU A 198 -12.05 -11.62 1.34
N HIS A 199 -11.21 -10.80 2.00
CA HIS A 199 -11.48 -10.30 3.34
C HIS A 199 -12.00 -8.85 3.39
N GLY A 200 -12.07 -8.16 2.24
CA GLY A 200 -12.61 -6.80 2.16
C GLY A 200 -11.78 -5.73 2.84
N ILE A 201 -10.52 -6.02 3.16
CA ILE A 201 -9.60 -5.07 3.82
C ILE A 201 -9.24 -3.96 2.84
N THR A 202 -9.31 -2.70 3.28
CA THR A 202 -8.78 -1.55 2.54
C THR A 202 -7.26 -1.65 2.49
N VAL A 203 -6.68 -1.53 1.30
CA VAL A 203 -5.23 -1.65 1.10
C VAL A 203 -4.64 -0.37 0.57
N LEU A 204 -3.61 0.14 1.23
CA LEU A 204 -2.75 1.20 0.72
C LEU A 204 -1.36 0.61 0.49
N ASN A 205 -0.97 0.40 -0.77
CA ASN A 205 0.31 -0.20 -1.13
C ASN A 205 1.27 0.86 -1.68
N ILE A 206 2.22 1.29 -0.87
CA ILE A 206 3.30 2.18 -1.29
C ILE A 206 4.36 1.33 -1.97
N THR A 207 4.66 1.64 -3.22
CA THR A 207 5.63 0.90 -4.01
C THR A 207 6.30 1.78 -5.05
N HIS A 208 7.46 1.38 -5.51
CA HIS A 208 8.12 1.91 -6.68
C HIS A 208 8.09 0.94 -7.88
N TYR A 209 7.44 -0.21 -7.72
CA TYR A 209 7.27 -1.21 -8.77
C TYR A 209 5.95 -1.01 -9.52
N MET A 210 6.05 -0.63 -10.79
CA MET A 210 4.88 -0.36 -11.63
C MET A 210 3.96 -1.58 -11.80
N ASN A 211 4.51 -2.79 -11.80
CA ASN A 211 3.72 -4.02 -11.89
C ASN A 211 2.88 -4.27 -10.63
N GLU A 212 3.30 -3.80 -9.47
CA GLU A 212 2.52 -3.85 -8.24
C GLU A 212 1.38 -2.83 -8.27
N ALA A 213 1.69 -1.59 -8.69
CA ALA A 213 0.68 -0.55 -8.86
C ALA A 213 -0.39 -0.92 -9.91
N ALA A 214 -0.01 -1.69 -10.94
CA ALA A 214 -0.93 -2.20 -11.94
C ALA A 214 -1.97 -3.20 -11.40
N MET A 215 -1.77 -3.74 -10.19
CA MET A 215 -2.71 -4.66 -9.54
C MET A 215 -3.80 -3.95 -8.72
N ALA A 216 -3.62 -2.66 -8.45
CA ALA A 216 -4.53 -1.86 -7.65
C ALA A 216 -5.80 -1.44 -8.43
N ASP A 217 -6.86 -1.06 -7.71
CA ASP A 217 -8.05 -0.46 -8.32
C ASP A 217 -7.80 0.98 -8.74
N ARG A 218 -6.90 1.67 -8.00
CA ARG A 218 -6.57 3.08 -8.17
C ARG A 218 -5.11 3.32 -7.86
N VAL A 219 -4.53 4.27 -8.57
CA VAL A 219 -3.14 4.71 -8.37
C VAL A 219 -3.14 6.20 -8.07
N ILE A 220 -2.47 6.58 -7.00
CA ILE A 220 -2.14 7.97 -6.70
C ILE A 220 -0.63 8.18 -6.83
N VAL A 221 -0.23 9.31 -7.39
CA VAL A 221 1.17 9.68 -7.56
C VAL A 221 1.46 10.89 -6.69
N ILE A 222 2.39 10.74 -5.74
CA ILE A 222 2.88 11.82 -4.90
C ILE A 222 4.24 12.27 -5.42
N ASN A 223 4.37 13.56 -5.69
CA ASN A 223 5.61 14.19 -6.11
C ASN A 223 5.89 15.45 -5.26
N ASP A 224 7.07 15.54 -4.68
CA ASP A 224 7.50 16.67 -3.84
C ASP A 224 6.44 17.08 -2.80
N GLY A 225 5.87 16.10 -2.12
CA GLY A 225 4.88 16.29 -1.07
C GLY A 225 3.47 16.61 -1.55
N ARG A 226 3.20 16.62 -2.85
CA ARG A 226 1.88 16.96 -3.42
C ARG A 226 1.28 15.81 -4.22
N LEU A 227 -0.04 15.75 -4.26
CA LEU A 227 -0.75 14.84 -5.16
C LEU A 227 -0.60 15.33 -6.61
N LEU A 228 0.09 14.54 -7.44
CA LEU A 228 0.32 14.87 -8.84
C LEU A 228 -0.72 14.25 -9.77
N MET A 229 -1.07 12.97 -9.53
CA MET A 229 -2.02 12.22 -10.35
C MET A 229 -2.87 11.33 -9.46
N ASP A 230 -4.09 11.07 -9.92
CA ASP A 230 -5.06 10.21 -9.29
C ASP A 230 -5.97 9.59 -10.36
N GLY A 231 -6.08 8.27 -10.41
CA GLY A 231 -6.88 7.58 -11.42
C GLY A 231 -6.67 6.07 -11.42
N THR A 232 -7.31 5.39 -12.35
CA THR A 232 -7.08 3.97 -12.58
C THR A 232 -5.66 3.71 -13.08
N PRO A 233 -5.10 2.50 -12.91
CA PRO A 233 -3.78 2.17 -13.43
C PRO A 233 -3.63 2.46 -14.92
N ASP A 234 -4.66 2.18 -15.73
CA ASP A 234 -4.63 2.43 -17.18
C ASP A 234 -4.57 3.93 -17.50
N GLU A 235 -5.35 4.78 -16.79
CA GLU A 235 -5.31 6.24 -16.95
C GLU A 235 -3.95 6.82 -16.56
N ILE A 236 -3.36 6.36 -15.47
CA ILE A 236 -2.04 6.81 -15.00
C ILE A 236 -0.94 6.39 -15.97
N PHE A 237 -0.92 5.13 -16.40
CA PHE A 237 0.11 4.64 -17.33
C PHE A 237 -0.04 5.13 -18.76
N ALA A 238 -1.20 5.69 -19.13
CA ALA A 238 -1.37 6.43 -20.38
C ALA A 238 -0.57 7.74 -20.40
N ARG A 239 -0.30 8.34 -19.23
CA ARG A 239 0.43 9.62 -19.04
C ARG A 239 1.93 9.41 -18.88
N ARG A 240 2.53 8.61 -19.75
CA ARG A 240 3.94 8.20 -19.69
C ARG A 240 4.91 9.37 -19.53
N ASP A 241 4.76 10.42 -20.36
CA ASP A 241 5.71 11.53 -20.38
C ASP A 241 5.69 12.31 -19.05
N GLU A 242 4.52 12.45 -18.44
CA GLU A 242 4.37 13.08 -17.13
C GLU A 242 4.98 12.24 -16.01
N LEU A 243 4.83 10.90 -16.06
CA LEU A 243 5.48 9.99 -15.13
C LEU A 243 7.01 10.07 -15.26
N GLN A 244 7.52 10.07 -16.51
CA GLN A 244 8.96 10.18 -16.76
C GLN A 244 9.54 11.52 -16.31
N ALA A 245 8.78 12.61 -16.41
CA ALA A 245 9.20 13.92 -15.92
C ALA A 245 9.47 13.96 -14.41
N VAL A 246 8.82 13.06 -13.64
CA VAL A 246 9.02 12.91 -12.19
C VAL A 246 9.84 11.66 -11.82
N GLY A 247 10.56 11.09 -12.78
CA GLY A 247 11.47 9.96 -12.56
C GLY A 247 10.77 8.61 -12.36
N LEU A 248 9.51 8.47 -12.78
CA LEU A 248 8.77 7.22 -12.75
C LEU A 248 8.69 6.60 -14.14
N GLU A 249 8.68 5.27 -14.18
CA GLU A 249 8.49 4.52 -15.42
C GLU A 249 7.03 4.04 -15.55
N VAL A 250 6.72 3.37 -16.64
CA VAL A 250 5.46 2.66 -16.85
C VAL A 250 5.74 1.14 -16.90
N PRO A 251 4.74 0.27 -16.68
CA PRO A 251 4.90 -1.17 -16.86
C PRO A 251 5.45 -1.50 -18.26
N GLN A 252 6.23 -2.60 -18.37
CA GLN A 252 6.85 -2.99 -19.65
C GLN A 252 5.84 -3.14 -20.80
N CYS A 253 4.64 -3.68 -20.49
CA CYS A 253 3.56 -3.81 -21.46
C CYS A 253 3.07 -2.44 -21.93
N ALA A 254 2.89 -1.47 -21.03
CA ALA A 254 2.53 -0.09 -21.39
C ALA A 254 3.63 0.56 -22.23
N ALA A 255 4.91 0.40 -21.86
CA ALA A 255 6.04 0.91 -22.63
C ALA A 255 6.06 0.37 -24.07
N LEU A 256 5.75 -0.92 -24.27
CA LEU A 256 5.61 -1.52 -25.60
C LEU A 256 4.49 -0.85 -26.40
N ILE A 257 3.32 -0.67 -25.80
CA ILE A 257 2.17 -0.05 -26.46
C ILE A 257 2.48 1.41 -26.85
N HIS A 258 3.12 2.18 -25.97
CA HIS A 258 3.55 3.55 -26.29
C HIS A 258 4.51 3.57 -27.48
N ARG A 259 5.54 2.70 -27.50
CA ARG A 259 6.48 2.59 -28.63
C ARG A 259 5.80 2.21 -29.94
N LEU A 260 4.82 1.33 -29.92
CA LEU A 260 4.06 0.95 -31.11
C LEU A 260 3.21 2.12 -31.63
N ARG A 261 2.61 2.92 -30.73
CA ARG A 261 1.88 4.13 -31.10
C ARG A 261 2.81 5.19 -31.72
N GLU A 262 3.98 5.42 -31.13
CA GLU A 262 5.04 6.29 -31.67
C GLU A 262 5.51 5.84 -33.07
N ALA A 263 5.59 4.52 -33.30
CA ALA A 263 5.90 3.94 -34.59
C ALA A 263 4.72 4.00 -35.62
N GLY A 264 3.61 4.67 -35.28
CA GLY A 264 2.47 4.85 -36.16
C GLY A 264 1.48 3.68 -36.19
N VAL A 265 1.59 2.71 -35.27
CA VAL A 265 0.61 1.64 -35.15
C VAL A 265 -0.64 2.16 -34.47
N LYS A 266 -1.75 2.19 -35.20
CA LYS A 266 -3.06 2.58 -34.65
C LYS A 266 -3.58 1.45 -33.75
N LEU A 267 -3.50 1.63 -32.45
CA LEU A 267 -4.02 0.73 -31.41
C LEU A 267 -5.27 1.38 -30.79
N GLU A 268 -6.35 0.60 -30.67
CA GLU A 268 -7.60 1.05 -30.05
C GLU A 268 -7.68 0.52 -28.61
N GLY A 269 -7.92 1.43 -27.65
CA GLY A 269 -8.04 1.13 -26.22
C GLY A 269 -6.82 1.51 -25.40
N ASP A 270 -6.97 1.46 -24.09
CA ASP A 270 -5.96 1.89 -23.10
C ASP A 270 -5.71 0.83 -22.02
N ALA A 271 -5.78 -0.46 -22.36
CA ALA A 271 -5.43 -1.56 -21.45
C ALA A 271 -3.90 -1.64 -21.32
N LEU A 272 -3.33 -0.77 -20.49
CA LEU A 272 -1.88 -0.56 -20.33
C LEU A 272 -1.31 -1.21 -19.05
N SER A 273 -2.17 -1.48 -18.08
CA SER A 273 -1.74 -1.94 -16.75
C SER A 273 -1.31 -3.41 -16.72
N THR A 274 -1.92 -4.27 -17.55
CA THR A 274 -1.66 -5.71 -17.50
C THR A 274 -1.15 -6.29 -18.83
N PRO A 275 -0.21 -7.28 -18.80
CA PRO A 275 0.24 -7.97 -20.00
C PRO A 275 -0.90 -8.60 -20.82
N LYS A 276 -1.93 -9.15 -20.11
CA LYS A 276 -3.10 -9.75 -20.75
C LYS A 276 -3.91 -8.71 -21.52
N GLY A 277 -4.24 -7.57 -20.89
CA GLY A 277 -4.98 -6.48 -21.54
C GLY A 277 -4.24 -5.92 -22.75
N CYS A 278 -2.92 -5.71 -22.65
CA CYS A 278 -2.08 -5.30 -23.76
C CYS A 278 -2.08 -6.32 -24.91
N ALA A 279 -1.95 -7.62 -24.59
CA ALA A 279 -1.98 -8.68 -25.60
C ALA A 279 -3.32 -8.74 -26.34
N GLU A 280 -4.44 -8.67 -25.62
CA GLU A 280 -5.78 -8.63 -26.20
C GLU A 280 -5.99 -7.44 -27.16
N MET A 281 -5.50 -6.26 -26.74
CA MET A 281 -5.54 -5.04 -27.56
C MET A 281 -4.73 -5.21 -28.87
N LEU A 282 -3.54 -5.81 -28.77
CA LEU A 282 -2.70 -6.11 -29.94
C LEU A 282 -3.35 -7.12 -30.89
N LEU A 283 -3.94 -8.20 -30.37
CA LEU A 283 -4.64 -9.21 -31.14
C LEU A 283 -5.83 -8.62 -31.88
N ARG A 284 -6.70 -7.86 -31.23
CA ARG A 284 -7.84 -7.16 -31.87
C ARG A 284 -7.38 -6.26 -33.03
N THR A 285 -6.26 -5.56 -32.84
CA THR A 285 -5.71 -4.67 -33.87
C THR A 285 -5.17 -5.49 -35.06
N TYR A 286 -4.50 -6.62 -34.79
CA TYR A 286 -4.00 -7.51 -35.83
C TYR A 286 -5.13 -8.12 -36.67
N GLU A 287 -6.15 -8.67 -36.03
CA GLU A 287 -7.33 -9.27 -36.69
C GLU A 287 -8.06 -8.27 -37.59
N LYS A 288 -8.27 -7.02 -37.10
CA LYS A 288 -8.88 -5.95 -37.92
C LYS A 288 -8.05 -5.57 -39.17
N ARG A 289 -6.71 -5.76 -39.12
CA ARG A 289 -5.84 -5.51 -40.28
C ARG A 289 -5.87 -6.63 -41.31
N GLN A 290 -6.10 -7.86 -40.87
CA GLN A 290 -6.24 -9.04 -41.75
C GLN A 290 -7.59 -9.07 -42.46
N SER A 291 -8.61 -8.40 -41.91
CA SER A 291 -9.99 -8.35 -42.44
C SER A 291 -10.23 -7.19 -43.42
N LYS A 292 -9.19 -6.39 -43.67
CA LYS A 292 -9.19 -5.29 -44.69
C LYS A 292 -8.27 -5.61 -45.86
#